data_d93c4cd7c42b6313b7544d4c242f15e8
#
_entry.id   d93c4cd7c42b6313b7544d4c242f15e8
#
_cell.length_a   1.000
_cell.length_b   1.000
_cell.length_c   1.000
_cell.angle_alpha   90.00
_cell.angle_beta   90.00
_cell.angle_gamma   90.00
#
_symmetry.space_group_name_H-M   'P 1'
#
loop_
_entity.id
_entity.type
_entity.pdbx_description
1 polymer ?
#
loop_
_entity_poly.entity_id
_entity_poly.type
_entity_poly.pdbx_seq_one_letter_code
_entity_poly.pdbx_strand_id
1 'polypeptide(L)'
;MKFVHSQALKIEEVGEAIRQRRKELDITLEKLELISGISRKTLIKLEKGGDVKFSTLTTVLSLIGLYLTFKEPVPAIEDDDADWI
;
A
#
# COMPACT_ATOMS: atom_id res chain seq x y z
N MET A 1 -17.80 12.79 5.87
CA MET A 1 -17.26 11.75 6.36
C MET A 1 -16.23 12.04 7.29
N LYS A 2 -16.09 11.30 8.17
CA LYS A 2 -15.23 11.56 9.05
C LYS A 2 -13.97 10.98 8.66
N PHE A 3 -13.07 11.63 8.41
CA PHE A 3 -11.88 11.24 8.02
C PHE A 3 -11.03 11.03 9.19
N VAL A 4 -10.48 9.95 9.39
CA VAL A 4 -9.69 9.72 10.48
C VAL A 4 -8.36 10.24 10.33
N HIS A 5 -8.28 11.40 10.05
CA HIS A 5 -7.03 11.99 9.76
C HIS A 5 -6.03 11.91 10.84
N SER A 6 -6.40 11.66 12.00
CA SER A 6 -5.42 11.64 13.04
C SER A 6 -4.77 10.28 13.14
N GLN A 7 -5.21 9.33 12.37
CA GLN A 7 -4.64 8.04 12.48
C GLN A 7 -3.56 7.82 11.47
N ALA A 8 -2.54 7.12 11.84
CA ALA A 8 -1.49 6.80 10.92
C ALA A 8 -1.97 5.69 10.03
N LEU A 9 -1.43 5.60 8.86
CA LEU A 9 -1.73 4.52 7.96
C LEU A 9 -1.17 3.26 8.56
N LYS A 10 -1.96 2.21 8.62
CA LYS A 10 -1.51 0.97 9.18
C LYS A 10 -1.17 0.00 8.09
N ILE A 11 -0.02 -0.60 8.21
CA ILE A 11 0.45 -1.48 7.17
C ILE A 11 -0.43 -2.72 7.09
N GLU A 12 -1.09 -3.10 8.16
CA GLU A 12 -2.00 -4.22 8.10
C GLU A 12 -3.19 -3.90 7.21
N GLU A 13 -3.61 -2.66 7.20
CA GLU A 13 -4.73 -2.26 6.35
C GLU A 13 -4.33 -2.28 4.90
N VAL A 14 -3.10 -1.91 4.62
CA VAL A 14 -2.62 -1.93 3.25
C VAL A 14 -2.54 -3.39 2.78
N GLY A 15 -2.03 -4.25 3.62
CA GLY A 15 -1.93 -5.67 3.26
C GLY A 15 -3.27 -6.30 2.99
N GLU A 16 -4.25 -5.94 3.82
CA GLU A 16 -5.58 -6.50 3.65
C GLU A 16 -6.24 -5.96 2.38
N ALA A 17 -6.03 -4.70 2.07
CA ALA A 17 -6.58 -4.13 0.84
C ALA A 17 -5.99 -4.84 -0.38
N ILE A 18 -4.71 -5.16 -0.34
CA ILE A 18 -4.07 -5.86 -1.42
C ILE A 18 -4.67 -7.25 -1.57
N ARG A 19 -4.87 -7.93 -0.46
CA ARG A 19 -5.41 -9.29 -0.50
C ARG A 19 -6.83 -9.28 -1.05
N GLN A 20 -7.63 -8.34 -0.60
CA GLN A 20 -8.99 -8.25 -1.10
C GLN A 20 -9.03 -7.95 -2.58
N ARG A 21 -8.20 -7.02 -3.02
CA ARG A 21 -8.19 -6.67 -4.43
C ARG A 21 -7.71 -7.84 -5.27
N ARG A 22 -6.70 -8.55 -4.77
CA ARG A 22 -6.20 -9.72 -5.49
C ARG A 22 -7.32 -10.75 -5.65
N LYS A 23 -8.12 -10.94 -4.61
CA LYS A 23 -9.20 -11.89 -4.68
C LYS A 23 -10.31 -11.42 -5.61
N GLU A 24 -10.57 -10.13 -5.63
CA GLU A 24 -11.55 -9.60 -6.55
C GLU A 24 -11.15 -9.83 -7.99
N LEU A 25 -9.86 -9.79 -8.25
CA LEU A 25 -9.36 -10.02 -9.59
C LEU A 25 -9.14 -11.50 -9.88
N ASP A 26 -9.42 -12.33 -8.89
CA ASP A 26 -9.29 -13.77 -9.04
C ASP A 26 -7.86 -14.18 -9.36
N ILE A 27 -6.92 -13.55 -8.72
CA ILE A 27 -5.51 -13.82 -8.93
C ILE A 27 -4.99 -14.60 -7.74
N THR A 28 -4.37 -15.74 -7.97
CA THR A 28 -3.78 -16.51 -6.89
C THR A 28 -2.43 -15.93 -6.53
N LEU A 29 -1.95 -16.30 -5.36
CA LEU A 29 -0.61 -15.88 -4.96
C LEU A 29 0.42 -16.43 -5.94
N GLU A 30 0.19 -17.62 -6.43
CA GLU A 30 1.11 -18.21 -7.39
C GLU A 30 1.17 -17.37 -8.67
N LYS A 31 0.02 -16.93 -9.13
CA LYS A 31 -0.02 -16.10 -10.32
C LYS A 31 0.66 -14.76 -10.07
N LEU A 32 0.40 -14.19 -8.91
CA LEU A 32 1.00 -12.90 -8.58
C LEU A 32 2.51 -13.03 -8.47
N GLU A 33 2.98 -14.14 -7.94
CA GLU A 33 4.41 -14.38 -7.88
C GLU A 33 4.97 -14.43 -9.29
N LEU A 34 4.28 -15.08 -10.16
CA LEU A 34 4.76 -15.24 -11.52
C LEU A 34 4.84 -13.91 -12.25
N ILE A 35 3.83 -13.08 -12.15
CA ILE A 35 3.83 -11.84 -12.91
C ILE A 35 4.62 -10.73 -12.23
N SER A 36 4.83 -10.82 -10.93
CA SER A 36 5.55 -9.76 -10.24
C SER A 36 7.03 -10.06 -10.10
N GLY A 37 7.39 -11.30 -10.13
CA GLY A 37 8.76 -11.68 -9.85
C GLY A 37 9.09 -11.62 -8.36
N ILE A 38 8.08 -11.42 -7.50
CA ILE A 38 8.28 -11.34 -6.07
C ILE A 38 7.93 -12.67 -5.47
N SER A 39 8.74 -13.17 -4.56
CA SER A 39 8.53 -14.51 -4.02
C SER A 39 7.21 -14.60 -3.29
N ARG A 40 6.61 -15.76 -3.29
CA ARG A 40 5.35 -15.98 -2.60
C ARG A 40 5.49 -15.66 -1.12
N LYS A 41 6.63 -15.99 -0.53
CA LYS A 41 6.86 -15.70 0.86
C LYS A 41 6.76 -14.20 1.14
N THR A 42 7.33 -13.39 0.29
CA THR A 42 7.28 -11.94 0.45
C THR A 42 5.86 -11.43 0.22
N LEU A 43 5.14 -12.01 -0.74
CA LEU A 43 3.77 -11.59 -0.99
C LEU A 43 2.88 -11.92 0.20
N ILE A 44 3.07 -13.08 0.81
CA ILE A 44 2.31 -13.44 1.99
C ILE A 44 2.62 -12.48 3.12
N LYS A 45 3.90 -12.14 3.28
CA LYS A 45 4.29 -11.23 4.32
C LYS A 45 3.63 -9.87 4.11
N LEU A 46 3.60 -9.41 2.88
CA LEU A 46 2.98 -8.14 2.55
C LEU A 46 1.50 -8.15 2.89
N GLU A 47 0.80 -9.19 2.52
CA GLU A 47 -0.65 -9.25 2.75
C GLU A 47 -0.97 -9.35 4.23
N LYS A 48 -0.04 -9.85 5.02
CA LYS A 48 -0.26 -9.94 6.44
C LYS A 48 0.23 -8.70 7.19
N GLY A 49 0.68 -7.71 6.48
CA GLY A 49 1.10 -6.48 7.12
C GLY A 49 2.53 -6.47 7.58
N GLY A 50 3.35 -7.36 7.03
CA GLY A 50 4.75 -7.36 7.40
C GLY A 50 5.51 -6.28 6.66
N ASP A 51 6.72 -6.08 7.09
CA ASP A 51 7.54 -5.01 6.57
C ASP A 51 8.21 -5.47 5.28
N VAL A 52 7.97 -4.80 4.20
CA VAL A 52 8.58 -5.10 2.92
C VAL A 52 9.11 -3.81 2.33
N LYS A 53 9.92 -3.92 1.32
CA LYS A 53 10.46 -2.74 0.69
C LYS A 53 9.36 -1.96 0.02
N PHE A 54 9.50 -0.66 0.02
CA PHE A 54 8.51 0.19 -0.63
C PHE A 54 8.40 -0.15 -2.11
N SER A 55 9.51 -0.49 -2.75
CA SER A 55 9.47 -0.84 -4.16
C SER A 55 8.67 -2.12 -4.38
N THR A 56 8.72 -3.05 -3.45
CA THR A 56 7.94 -4.27 -3.55
C THR A 56 6.46 -3.91 -3.46
N LEU A 57 6.12 -3.05 -2.53
CA LEU A 57 4.74 -2.63 -2.35
C LEU A 57 4.21 -1.95 -3.61
N THR A 58 4.95 -1.02 -4.16
CA THR A 58 4.47 -0.29 -5.31
C THR A 58 4.35 -1.19 -6.54
N THR A 59 5.24 -2.16 -6.68
CA THR A 59 5.15 -3.09 -7.78
C THR A 59 3.85 -3.89 -7.70
N VAL A 60 3.54 -4.39 -6.52
CA VAL A 60 2.33 -5.17 -6.35
C VAL A 60 1.11 -4.32 -6.59
N LEU A 61 1.08 -3.12 -6.03
CA LEU A 61 -0.07 -2.25 -6.19
C LEU A 61 -0.36 -1.97 -7.65
N SER A 62 0.68 -1.68 -8.41
CA SER A 62 0.48 -1.34 -9.81
C SER A 62 -0.04 -2.54 -10.60
N LEU A 63 0.37 -3.74 -10.23
CA LEU A 63 -0.07 -4.92 -10.96
C LEU A 63 -1.53 -5.26 -10.70
N ILE A 64 -2.05 -4.87 -9.56
CA ILE A 64 -3.44 -5.18 -9.25
C ILE A 64 -4.34 -3.95 -9.34
N GLY A 65 -3.82 -2.88 -9.90
CA GLY A 65 -4.65 -1.71 -10.16
C GLY A 65 -4.98 -0.85 -8.95
N LEU A 66 -4.12 -0.85 -7.96
CA LEU A 66 -4.29 0.01 -6.81
C LEU A 66 -3.13 0.98 -6.75
N TYR A 67 -3.34 2.07 -6.06
CA TYR A 67 -2.24 2.98 -5.83
C TYR A 67 -2.54 3.74 -4.57
N LEU A 68 -1.50 4.25 -3.96
CA LEU A 68 -1.63 5.03 -2.76
C LEU A 68 -1.96 6.45 -3.12
N THR A 69 -2.85 7.04 -2.37
CA THR A 69 -3.13 8.44 -2.56
C THR A 69 -2.99 9.10 -1.21
N PHE A 70 -2.69 10.36 -1.24
CA PHE A 70 -2.55 11.12 -0.02
C PHE A 70 -3.63 12.16 0.04
N LYS A 71 -4.35 12.23 1.13
CA LYS A 71 -5.36 13.20 1.31
C LYS A 71 -4.96 14.06 2.43
N GLU A 72 -5.05 15.34 2.22
CA GLU A 72 -4.71 16.25 3.23
C GLU A 72 -5.89 16.77 3.85
N PRO A 73 -6.28 16.34 4.95
CA PRO A 73 -7.52 16.80 5.58
C PRO A 73 -7.41 18.20 6.02
N VAL A 74 -6.24 18.65 6.32
CA VAL A 74 -6.09 20.02 6.76
C VAL A 74 -4.89 20.57 6.15
N PRO A 75 -4.75 21.79 6.07
CA PRO A 75 -3.62 22.42 5.49
C PRO A 75 -2.46 22.02 6.27
N ALA A 76 -1.52 21.63 5.66
CA ALA A 76 -0.44 21.18 6.35
C ALA A 76 0.32 22.28 6.89
N ILE A 77 1.51 22.13 6.97
CA ILE A 77 2.32 23.11 7.49
C ILE A 77 2.49 24.12 6.57
N GLU A 78 1.90 25.10 6.65
CA GLU A 78 1.97 26.01 5.69
C GLU A 78 3.00 27.00 5.85
N ASP A 79 3.53 27.15 6.80
CA ASP A 79 4.35 28.25 6.90
C ASP A 79 5.76 27.97 6.88
N ASP A 80 6.19 27.23 7.55
CA ASP A 80 7.51 27.06 7.67
C ASP A 80 8.19 26.52 6.56
N ASP A 81 7.61 26.42 5.63
CA ASP A 81 8.19 26.01 4.54
C ASP A 81 9.45 26.63 4.24
N ALA A 82 9.63 27.68 4.57
CA ALA A 82 10.78 28.38 4.22
C ALA A 82 11.98 27.60 4.60
N ASP A 83 11.90 26.79 5.49
CA ASP A 83 13.02 26.14 5.92
C ASP A 83 13.39 24.98 5.15
N TRP A 84 12.74 24.71 4.21
CA TRP A 84 13.00 23.61 3.44
C TRP A 84 14.27 23.60 2.80
N ILE A 85 14.85 24.58 2.57
CA ILE A 85 16.04 24.60 1.92
C ILE A 85 17.09 24.34 2.68
#